data_93a813991e41e958f15eaf7eddc87078
#
_entry.id   93a813991e41e958f15eaf7eddc87078
#
_cell.length_a   1.000
_cell.length_b   1.000
_cell.length_c   1.000
_cell.angle_alpha   90.00
_cell.angle_beta   90.00
_cell.angle_gamma   90.00
#
_symmetry.space_group_name_H-M   'P 1'
#
loop_
_entity.id
_entity.type
_entity.pdbx_description
1 polymer ?
#
loop_
_entity_poly.entity_id
_entity_poly.type
_entity_poly.pdbx_seq_one_letter_code
_entity_poly.pdbx_strand_id
1 'polypeptide(L)'
;MTITHFTELDVYKECRILRKNVSALVKTHFPIDEKYKLTDQIIRCSRRITASIAEGYGRFHYQENIQYCRIARGSLMETLEHLITAFDEKYISAEELK
;
A
#
# COMPACT_ATOMS: atom_id res chain seq x y z
N MET A 1 19.28 12.36 -15.34
CA MET A 1 18.98 13.02 -14.05
C MET A 1 19.31 12.06 -12.90
N THR A 2 20.05 12.53 -11.93
CA THR A 2 20.39 11.70 -10.76
C THR A 2 19.28 11.80 -9.71
N ILE A 3 18.77 10.66 -9.28
CA ILE A 3 17.77 10.62 -8.20
C ILE A 3 18.49 10.72 -6.86
N THR A 4 18.19 11.77 -6.09
CA THR A 4 18.85 12.04 -4.81
C THR A 4 17.99 11.68 -3.61
N HIS A 5 16.70 11.37 -3.81
CA HIS A 5 15.79 11.02 -2.72
C HIS A 5 14.74 10.03 -3.22
N PHE A 6 14.31 9.12 -2.33
CA PHE A 6 13.36 8.08 -2.72
C PHE A 6 12.02 8.65 -3.21
N THR A 7 11.64 9.85 -2.77
CA THR A 7 10.39 10.47 -3.20
C THR A 7 10.39 10.82 -4.69
N GLU A 8 11.56 10.80 -5.33
CA GLU A 8 11.68 11.05 -6.76
C GLU A 8 11.47 9.80 -7.62
N LEU A 9 11.45 8.60 -7.00
CA LEU A 9 11.22 7.36 -7.72
C LEU A 9 9.78 7.28 -8.21
N ASP A 10 9.59 6.92 -9.49
CA ASP A 10 8.25 6.82 -10.06
C ASP A 10 7.42 5.76 -9.32
N VAL A 11 8.02 4.62 -8.98
CA VAL A 11 7.32 3.57 -8.24
C VAL A 11 6.85 4.09 -6.87
N TYR A 12 7.66 4.91 -6.19
CA TYR A 12 7.24 5.49 -4.93
C TYR A 12 6.05 6.44 -5.13
N LYS A 13 6.11 7.29 -6.15
CA LYS A 13 5.03 8.24 -6.42
C LYS A 13 3.71 7.53 -6.68
N GLU A 14 3.74 6.47 -7.48
CA GLU A 14 2.54 5.69 -7.79
C GLU A 14 2.00 4.99 -6.54
N CYS A 15 2.86 4.39 -5.74
CA CYS A 15 2.45 3.69 -4.53
C CYS A 15 1.94 4.66 -3.45
N ARG A 16 2.47 5.88 -3.42
CA ARG A 16 1.98 6.91 -2.52
C ARG A 16 0.55 7.31 -2.87
N ILE A 17 0.26 7.45 -4.16
CA ILE A 17 -1.09 7.75 -4.64
C ILE A 17 -2.03 6.62 -4.23
N LEU A 18 -1.65 5.36 -4.46
CA LEU A 18 -2.44 4.21 -4.05
C LEU A 18 -2.72 4.23 -2.55
N ARG A 19 -1.69 4.45 -1.74
CA ARG A 19 -1.85 4.49 -0.29
C ARG A 19 -2.83 5.58 0.15
N LYS A 20 -2.76 6.77 -0.46
CA LYS A 20 -3.66 7.87 -0.14
C LYS A 20 -5.09 7.54 -0.55
N ASN A 21 -5.26 6.92 -1.72
CA ASN A 21 -6.58 6.51 -2.21
C ASN A 21 -7.19 5.43 -1.31
N VAL A 22 -6.40 4.45 -0.88
CA VAL A 22 -6.85 3.42 0.05
C VAL A 22 -7.30 4.05 1.36
N SER A 23 -6.52 4.97 1.90
CA SER A 23 -6.86 5.64 3.15
C SER A 23 -8.18 6.40 3.04
N ALA A 24 -8.38 7.13 1.95
CA ALA A 24 -9.62 7.86 1.70
C ALA A 24 -10.82 6.91 1.57
N LEU A 25 -10.65 5.81 0.83
CA LEU A 25 -11.69 4.82 0.62
C LEU A 25 -12.12 4.19 1.94
N VAL A 26 -11.16 3.84 2.78
CA VAL A 26 -11.41 3.22 4.08
C VAL A 26 -12.21 4.16 4.97
N LYS A 27 -11.82 5.44 5.02
CA LYS A 27 -12.49 6.42 5.88
C LYS A 27 -13.93 6.65 5.48
N THR A 28 -14.26 6.53 4.20
CA THR A 28 -15.58 6.85 3.68
C THR A 28 -16.50 5.65 3.53
N HIS A 29 -15.95 4.44 3.39
CA HIS A 29 -16.74 3.25 3.01
C HIS A 29 -16.69 2.12 4.03
N PHE A 30 -15.63 2.00 4.82
CA PHE A 30 -15.50 0.89 5.76
C PHE A 30 -16.32 1.15 7.02
N PRO A 31 -17.09 0.15 7.50
CA PRO A 31 -17.87 0.33 8.73
C PRO A 31 -16.98 0.38 9.96
N ILE A 32 -17.50 1.01 11.01
CA ILE A 32 -16.79 1.18 12.28
C ILE A 32 -16.43 -0.18 12.91
N ASP A 33 -17.25 -1.21 12.65
CA ASP A 33 -17.03 -2.55 13.18
C ASP A 33 -15.71 -3.17 12.70
N GLU A 34 -15.18 -2.68 11.58
CA GLU A 34 -13.91 -3.19 11.02
C GLU A 34 -12.70 -2.41 11.50
N LYS A 35 -12.86 -1.45 12.40
CA LYS A 35 -11.79 -0.55 12.84
C LYS A 35 -10.55 -1.29 13.31
N TYR A 36 -10.73 -2.38 14.04
CA TYR A 36 -9.61 -3.18 14.57
C TYR A 36 -9.41 -4.48 13.80
N LYS A 37 -10.06 -4.63 12.66
CA LYS A 37 -10.01 -5.82 11.83
C LYS A 37 -9.51 -5.46 10.44
N LEU A 38 -10.39 -5.45 9.44
CA LEU A 38 -10.03 -5.18 8.05
C LEU A 38 -9.44 -3.79 7.87
N THR A 39 -10.02 -2.77 8.51
CA THR A 39 -9.50 -1.40 8.45
C THR A 39 -8.06 -1.35 8.91
N ASP A 40 -7.77 -1.93 10.07
CA ASP A 40 -6.41 -1.94 10.62
C ASP A 40 -5.45 -2.66 9.68
N GLN A 41 -5.84 -3.81 9.17
CA GLN A 41 -4.99 -4.63 8.30
C GLN A 41 -4.65 -3.91 6.99
N ILE A 42 -5.64 -3.30 6.33
CA ILE A 42 -5.41 -2.64 5.04
C ILE A 42 -4.58 -1.36 5.20
N ILE A 43 -4.80 -0.62 6.27
CA ILE A 43 -4.01 0.58 6.56
C ILE A 43 -2.55 0.19 6.79
N ARG A 44 -2.31 -0.86 7.57
CA ARG A 44 -0.95 -1.31 7.86
C ARG A 44 -0.23 -1.79 6.60
N CYS A 45 -0.86 -2.64 5.80
CA CYS A 45 -0.18 -3.19 4.63
C CYS A 45 0.02 -2.13 3.54
N SER A 46 -0.92 -1.21 3.34
CA SER A 46 -0.75 -0.15 2.35
C SER A 46 0.38 0.81 2.74
N ARG A 47 0.53 1.11 4.03
CA ARG A 47 1.65 1.91 4.54
C ARG A 47 2.98 1.20 4.39
N ARG A 48 3.00 -0.13 4.53
CA ARG A 48 4.21 -0.93 4.38
C ARG A 48 4.76 -0.88 2.96
N ILE A 49 3.91 -0.71 1.95
CA ILE A 49 4.36 -0.61 0.56
C ILE A 49 5.36 0.54 0.40
N THR A 50 4.96 1.75 0.75
CA THR A 50 5.80 2.93 0.59
C THR A 50 6.97 2.92 1.57
N ALA A 51 6.75 2.47 2.79
CA ALA A 51 7.82 2.37 3.79
C ALA A 51 8.92 1.41 3.34
N SER A 52 8.55 0.28 2.74
CA SER A 52 9.53 -0.70 2.24
C SER A 52 10.32 -0.16 1.06
N ILE A 53 9.69 0.58 0.16
CA ILE A 53 10.38 1.21 -0.97
C ILE A 53 11.42 2.21 -0.43
N ALA A 54 11.01 3.06 0.50
CA ALA A 54 11.89 4.05 1.10
C ALA A 54 13.07 3.39 1.84
N GLU A 55 12.78 2.35 2.63
CA GLU A 55 13.79 1.62 3.38
C GLU A 55 14.80 0.97 2.44
N GLY A 56 14.32 0.33 1.37
CA GLY A 56 15.18 -0.31 0.39
C GLY A 56 16.09 0.68 -0.34
N TYR A 57 15.56 1.85 -0.66
CA TYR A 57 16.35 2.90 -1.30
C TYR A 57 17.49 3.37 -0.40
N GLY A 58 17.25 3.41 0.93
CA GLY A 58 18.26 3.84 1.89
C GLY A 58 19.36 2.81 2.15
N ARG A 59 19.23 1.58 1.64
CA ARG A 59 20.27 0.55 1.82
C ARG A 59 21.34 0.67 0.75
N PHE A 60 22.61 0.47 1.15
CA PHE A 60 23.74 0.56 0.23
C PHE A 60 23.92 -0.71 -0.59
N HIS A 61 23.37 -1.84 -0.14
CA HIS A 61 23.58 -3.12 -0.78
C HIS A 61 22.41 -3.46 -1.69
N TYR A 62 22.75 -3.81 -2.93
CA TYR A 62 21.77 -4.14 -3.96
C TYR A 62 20.83 -5.27 -3.54
N GLN A 63 21.37 -6.30 -2.90
CA GLN A 63 20.56 -7.44 -2.47
C GLN A 63 19.55 -7.06 -1.39
N GLU A 64 19.92 -6.16 -0.48
CA GLU A 64 18.98 -5.67 0.52
C GLU A 64 17.85 -4.89 -0.13
N ASN A 65 18.16 -4.06 -1.11
CA ASN A 65 17.14 -3.32 -1.85
C ASN A 65 16.17 -4.26 -2.57
N ILE A 66 16.66 -5.34 -3.19
CA ILE A 66 15.80 -6.35 -3.82
C ILE A 66 14.86 -6.94 -2.78
N GLN A 67 15.35 -7.26 -1.60
CA GLN A 67 14.55 -7.83 -0.54
C GLN A 67 13.42 -6.89 -0.12
N TYR A 68 13.71 -5.59 0.05
CA TYR A 68 12.70 -4.60 0.40
C TYR A 68 11.68 -4.39 -0.73
N CYS A 69 12.12 -4.50 -1.98
CA CYS A 69 11.20 -4.46 -3.12
C CYS A 69 10.24 -5.65 -3.11
N ARG A 70 10.71 -6.83 -2.71
CA ARG A 70 9.87 -8.01 -2.57
C ARG A 70 8.86 -7.85 -1.45
N ILE A 71 9.27 -7.25 -0.33
CA ILE A 71 8.37 -6.94 0.79
C ILE A 71 7.29 -5.97 0.32
N ALA A 72 7.66 -4.92 -0.41
CA ALA A 72 6.72 -3.95 -0.94
C ALA A 72 5.71 -4.61 -1.88
N ARG A 73 6.18 -5.51 -2.76
CA ARG A 73 5.31 -6.23 -3.68
C ARG A 73 4.32 -7.13 -2.95
N GLY A 74 4.79 -7.84 -1.93
CA GLY A 74 3.92 -8.68 -1.10
C GLY A 74 2.86 -7.85 -0.38
N SER A 75 3.26 -6.69 0.15
CA SER A 75 2.33 -5.77 0.82
C SER A 75 1.29 -5.20 -0.15
N LEU A 76 1.68 -4.97 -1.41
CA LEU A 76 0.76 -4.53 -2.45
C LEU A 76 -0.28 -5.62 -2.74
N MET A 77 0.15 -6.88 -2.87
CA MET A 77 -0.76 -7.99 -3.09
C MET A 77 -1.70 -8.18 -1.91
N GLU A 78 -1.19 -8.04 -0.69
CA GLU A 78 -2.03 -8.12 0.51
C GLU A 78 -3.07 -7.00 0.55
N THR A 79 -2.67 -5.78 0.15
CA THR A 79 -3.59 -4.65 0.06
C THR A 79 -4.71 -4.95 -0.95
N LEU A 80 -4.36 -5.51 -2.10
CA LEU A 80 -5.34 -5.90 -3.10
C LEU A 80 -6.30 -6.96 -2.57
N GLU A 81 -5.79 -7.97 -1.83
CA GLU A 81 -6.63 -9.00 -1.23
C GLU A 81 -7.63 -8.40 -0.25
N HIS A 82 -7.19 -7.44 0.56
CA HIS A 82 -8.10 -6.76 1.50
C HIS A 82 -9.15 -5.93 0.78
N LEU A 83 -8.81 -5.34 -0.38
CA LEU A 83 -9.79 -4.62 -1.20
C LEU A 83 -10.82 -5.59 -1.79
N ILE A 84 -10.39 -6.77 -2.20
CA ILE A 84 -11.29 -7.82 -2.68
C ILE A 84 -12.25 -8.24 -1.57
N THR A 85 -11.72 -8.42 -0.37
CA THR A 85 -12.54 -8.74 0.82
C THR A 85 -13.59 -7.65 1.05
N ALA A 86 -13.18 -6.39 0.98
CA ALA A 86 -14.10 -5.26 1.15
C ALA A 86 -15.20 -5.27 0.09
N PHE A 87 -14.84 -5.61 -1.14
CA PHE A 87 -15.81 -5.75 -2.23
C PHE A 87 -16.81 -6.89 -1.94
N ASP A 88 -16.29 -8.04 -1.52
CA ASP A 88 -17.13 -9.21 -1.19
C ASP A 88 -18.09 -8.91 -0.05
N GLU A 89 -17.65 -8.12 0.92
CA GLU A 89 -18.49 -7.69 2.04
C GLU A 89 -19.39 -6.51 1.70
N LYS A 90 -19.32 -6.03 0.46
CA LYS A 90 -20.15 -4.93 -0.07
C LYS A 90 -19.85 -3.57 0.57
N TYR A 91 -18.63 -3.39 1.08
CA TYR A 91 -18.21 -2.09 1.60
C TYR A 91 -17.85 -1.13 0.46
N ILE A 92 -17.37 -1.66 -0.66
CA ILE A 92 -17.01 -0.88 -1.85
C ILE A 92 -17.67 -1.49 -3.09
N SER A 93 -17.80 -0.68 -4.14
CA SER A 93 -18.35 -1.12 -5.41
C SER A 93 -17.27 -1.70 -6.32
N ALA A 94 -17.69 -2.36 -7.41
CA ALA A 94 -16.74 -2.87 -8.41
C ALA A 94 -15.93 -1.75 -9.04
N GLU A 95 -16.52 -0.58 -9.21
CA GLU A 95 -15.81 0.59 -9.77
C GLU A 95 -14.74 1.11 -8.82
N GLU A 96 -15.03 1.10 -7.52
CA GLU A 96 -14.08 1.53 -6.51
C GLU A 96 -12.92 0.54 -6.34
N LEU A 97 -13.16 -0.73 -6.64
CA LEU A 97 -12.12 -1.76 -6.58
C LEU A 97 -11.03 -1.56 -7.63
N LYS A 98 -11.35 -0.94 -8.72
CA LYS A 98 -10.36 -0.63 -9.75
C LYS A 98 -9.41 0.51 -9.30
#